data_9f6f16bd0aa8fe57e186f90d7defd942
#
_entry.id   9f6f16bd0aa8fe57e186f90d7defd942
#
_cell.length_a   1.000
_cell.length_b   1.000
_cell.length_c   1.000
_cell.angle_alpha   90.00
_cell.angle_beta   90.00
_cell.angle_gamma   90.00
#
_symmetry.space_group_name_H-M   'P 1'
#
loop_
_entity.id
_entity.type
_entity.pdbx_description
1 polymer ?
#
loop_
_entity_poly.entity_id
_entity_poly.type
_entity_poly.pdbx_seq_one_letter_code
_entity_poly.pdbx_strand_id
1 'polypeptide(L)'
;MIVLLSACQSVEKNTKLIAGTFNTATNIQMKMLDRFAPPDVIVHNNIPYQASPELNVDIYQPKNIEQLNAMPTVVWIHGGGWVSGSKEHARGYFKLLANQGFNVVSVQYQFAPEAIYPTQLQQVDHALNFLQLNAAQYHINPNQLYLAGDSAGANIASHYAALLTNPTFAQASNFKPSIQPKQLKGLIL
;
A
#
# COMPACT_ATOMS: atom_id res chain seq x y z
N MET A 1 0.07 37.43 15.08
CA MET A 1 0.97 36.69 14.15
C MET A 1 1.90 35.69 14.84
N ILE A 2 2.39 35.97 16.07
CA ILE A 2 3.30 35.04 16.81
C ILE A 2 2.62 33.77 17.31
N VAL A 3 1.33 33.78 17.67
CA VAL A 3 0.59 32.62 18.18
C VAL A 3 0.35 31.57 17.13
N LEU A 4 0.15 31.94 15.86
CA LEU A 4 -0.04 31.01 14.74
C LEU A 4 1.25 30.25 14.39
N LEU A 5 2.41 30.90 14.49
CA LEU A 5 3.70 30.27 14.23
C LEU A 5 4.06 29.21 15.29
N SER A 6 3.72 29.47 16.57
CA SER A 6 3.96 28.49 17.65
C SER A 6 3.04 27.26 17.55
N ALA A 7 1.81 27.45 17.08
CA ALA A 7 0.89 26.32 16.85
C ALA A 7 1.35 25.42 15.71
N CYS A 8 1.81 25.99 14.59
CA CYS A 8 2.35 25.20 13.47
C CYS A 8 3.61 24.42 13.88
N GLN A 9 4.53 25.02 14.64
CA GLN A 9 5.72 24.32 15.14
C GLN A 9 5.37 23.19 16.10
N SER A 10 4.32 23.34 16.92
CA SER A 10 3.86 22.27 17.82
C SER A 10 3.27 21.08 17.06
N VAL A 11 2.51 21.33 16.00
CA VAL A 11 1.92 20.27 15.15
C VAL A 11 3.02 19.48 14.47
N GLU A 12 3.98 20.13 13.82
CA GLU A 12 5.10 19.46 13.15
C GLU A 12 5.95 18.62 14.13
N LYS A 13 6.25 19.17 15.30
CA LYS A 13 7.00 18.48 16.35
C LYS A 13 6.24 17.23 16.85
N ASN A 14 4.94 17.35 17.08
CA ASN A 14 4.12 16.24 17.54
C ASN A 14 4.00 15.17 16.45
N THR A 15 3.85 15.55 15.18
CA THR A 15 3.83 14.63 14.04
C THR A 15 5.12 13.83 13.97
N LYS A 16 6.29 14.48 14.07
CA LYS A 16 7.60 13.80 14.08
C LYS A 16 7.77 12.83 15.26
N LEU A 17 7.28 13.19 16.45
CA LEU A 17 7.33 12.33 17.63
C LEU A 17 6.46 11.06 17.43
N ILE A 18 5.23 11.24 16.96
CA ILE A 18 4.29 10.16 16.66
C ILE A 18 4.88 9.26 15.58
N ALA A 19 5.39 9.82 14.48
CA ALA A 19 6.04 9.09 13.40
C ALA A 19 7.23 8.26 13.90
N GLY A 20 8.09 8.85 14.73
CA GLY A 20 9.24 8.16 15.34
C GLY A 20 8.83 6.96 16.21
N THR A 21 7.75 7.10 16.97
CA THR A 21 7.21 6.02 17.81
C THR A 21 6.68 4.86 16.94
N PHE A 22 5.88 5.16 15.92
CA PHE A 22 5.37 4.14 14.98
C PHE A 22 6.50 3.46 14.23
N ASN A 23 7.46 4.21 13.69
CA ASN A 23 8.59 3.64 12.96
C ASN A 23 9.44 2.71 13.84
N THR A 24 9.61 3.05 15.12
CA THR A 24 10.34 2.17 16.05
C THR A 24 9.61 0.86 16.28
N ALA A 25 8.30 0.91 16.54
CA ALA A 25 7.48 -0.27 16.76
C ALA A 25 7.44 -1.17 15.52
N THR A 26 7.22 -0.59 14.34
CA THR A 26 7.16 -1.34 13.08
C THR A 26 8.51 -1.91 12.66
N ASN A 27 9.63 -1.26 12.96
CA ASN A 27 10.96 -1.80 12.73
C ASN A 27 11.25 -3.03 13.61
N ILE A 28 10.75 -3.07 14.84
CA ILE A 28 10.84 -4.24 15.71
C ILE A 28 10.00 -5.39 15.12
N GLN A 29 8.76 -5.11 14.73
CA GLN A 29 7.87 -6.08 14.10
C GLN A 29 8.49 -6.65 12.82
N MET A 30 9.05 -5.81 11.95
CA MET A 30 9.71 -6.23 10.72
C MET A 30 10.85 -7.22 11.00
N LYS A 31 11.72 -6.92 11.95
CA LYS A 31 12.82 -7.83 12.34
C LYS A 31 12.31 -9.16 12.88
N MET A 32 11.20 -9.18 13.58
CA MET A 32 10.58 -10.42 14.07
C MET A 32 10.02 -11.25 12.92
N LEU A 33 9.32 -10.64 11.99
CA LEU A 33 8.74 -11.33 10.83
C LEU A 33 9.81 -11.85 9.86
N ASP A 34 10.90 -11.11 9.68
CA ASP A 34 12.02 -11.52 8.82
C ASP A 34 12.64 -12.85 9.20
N ARG A 35 12.57 -13.25 10.49
CA ARG A 35 13.08 -14.55 10.96
C ARG A 35 12.33 -15.74 10.37
N PHE A 36 11.09 -15.54 9.97
CA PHE A 36 10.22 -16.57 9.39
C PHE A 36 10.10 -16.44 7.87
N ALA A 37 10.78 -15.46 7.29
CA ALA A 37 10.70 -15.18 5.86
C ALA A 37 11.37 -16.29 5.05
N PRO A 38 10.67 -16.96 4.11
CA PRO A 38 11.29 -17.92 3.23
C PRO A 38 12.35 -17.25 2.34
N PRO A 39 13.49 -17.91 2.08
CA PRO A 39 14.55 -17.34 1.25
C PRO A 39 14.20 -17.33 -0.24
N ASP A 40 13.36 -18.26 -0.67
CA ASP A 40 13.09 -18.54 -2.08
C ASP A 40 11.88 -17.75 -2.62
N VAL A 41 11.96 -16.42 -2.57
CA VAL A 41 10.93 -15.51 -3.10
C VAL A 41 11.59 -14.49 -4.00
N ILE A 42 11.01 -14.27 -5.18
CA ILE A 42 11.45 -13.20 -6.08
C ILE A 42 10.92 -11.86 -5.54
N VAL A 43 11.79 -10.86 -5.45
CA VAL A 43 11.39 -9.53 -5.00
C VAL A 43 11.87 -8.47 -5.99
N HIS A 44 10.92 -7.70 -6.50
CA HIS A 44 11.19 -6.51 -7.29
C HIS A 44 10.99 -5.29 -6.41
N ASN A 45 12.06 -4.58 -6.11
CA ASN A 45 12.03 -3.44 -5.19
C ASN A 45 11.93 -2.11 -5.91
N ASN A 46 11.27 -1.14 -5.28
CA ASN A 46 11.27 0.27 -5.70
C ASN A 46 10.81 0.49 -7.14
N ILE A 47 9.77 -0.21 -7.58
CA ILE A 47 9.19 -0.04 -8.91
C ILE A 47 8.32 1.21 -8.90
N PRO A 48 8.65 2.27 -9.65
CA PRO A 48 7.87 3.50 -9.63
C PRO A 48 6.50 3.29 -10.30
N TYR A 49 5.45 3.72 -9.65
CA TYR A 49 4.10 3.75 -10.23
C TYR A 49 3.69 5.17 -10.67
N GLN A 50 4.49 6.17 -10.32
CA GLN A 50 4.39 7.56 -10.78
C GLN A 50 5.79 8.17 -10.98
N ALA A 51 5.86 9.36 -11.56
CA ALA A 51 7.13 10.04 -11.85
C ALA A 51 7.95 10.40 -10.59
N SER A 52 7.32 10.50 -9.42
CA SER A 52 8.02 10.74 -8.16
C SER A 52 8.72 9.47 -7.68
N PRO A 53 10.03 9.50 -7.37
CA PRO A 53 10.77 8.32 -6.92
C PRO A 53 10.28 7.78 -5.57
N GLU A 54 9.57 8.59 -4.79
CA GLU A 54 8.96 8.19 -3.52
C GLU A 54 7.71 7.33 -3.71
N LEU A 55 7.05 7.44 -4.88
CA LEU A 55 5.83 6.73 -5.23
C LEU A 55 6.16 5.44 -5.98
N ASN A 56 6.46 4.41 -5.21
CA ASN A 56 6.90 3.12 -5.73
C ASN A 56 6.21 1.95 -4.98
N VAL A 57 6.31 0.78 -5.57
CA VAL A 57 5.86 -0.49 -5.00
C VAL A 57 7.01 -1.46 -4.90
N ASP A 58 6.89 -2.42 -3.95
CA ASP A 58 7.64 -3.67 -3.99
C ASP A 58 6.70 -4.80 -4.36
N ILE A 59 7.16 -5.72 -5.23
CA ILE A 59 6.40 -6.89 -5.67
C ILE A 59 7.12 -8.15 -5.20
N TYR A 60 6.41 -8.99 -4.47
CA TYR A 60 6.87 -10.29 -3.96
C TYR A 60 6.16 -11.39 -4.69
N GLN A 61 6.92 -12.35 -5.27
CA GLN A 61 6.40 -13.39 -6.15
C GLN A 61 6.97 -14.76 -5.78
N PRO A 62 6.22 -15.85 -6.03
CA PRO A 62 6.75 -17.21 -5.92
C PRO A 62 7.99 -17.40 -6.80
N LYS A 63 8.94 -18.23 -6.36
CA LYS A 63 10.15 -18.52 -7.13
C LYS A 63 9.88 -19.10 -8.52
N ASN A 64 8.81 -19.86 -8.66
CA ASN A 64 8.41 -20.51 -9.92
C ASN A 64 7.39 -19.72 -10.73
N ILE A 65 7.33 -18.40 -10.57
CA ILE A 65 6.32 -17.53 -11.18
C ILE A 65 6.22 -17.69 -12.70
N GLU A 66 7.35 -17.91 -13.37
CA GLU A 66 7.42 -18.12 -14.82
C GLU A 66 6.66 -19.37 -15.30
N GLN A 67 6.41 -20.32 -14.39
CA GLN A 67 5.69 -21.56 -14.67
C GLN A 67 4.20 -21.47 -14.31
N LEU A 68 3.81 -20.34 -13.72
CA LEU A 68 2.46 -20.10 -13.23
C LEU A 68 1.70 -19.18 -14.17
N ASN A 69 0.39 -19.38 -14.25
CA ASN A 69 -0.50 -18.40 -14.86
C ASN A 69 -0.55 -17.13 -14.03
N ALA A 70 -1.19 -16.09 -14.56
CA ALA A 70 -1.41 -14.85 -13.82
C ALA A 70 -2.09 -15.12 -12.46
N MET A 71 -1.46 -14.64 -11.37
CA MET A 71 -1.77 -15.01 -10.00
C MET A 71 -2.71 -14.00 -9.32
N PRO A 72 -3.53 -14.46 -8.34
CA PRO A 72 -4.20 -13.54 -7.43
C PRO A 72 -3.19 -12.62 -6.76
N THR A 73 -3.56 -11.34 -6.66
CA THR A 73 -2.64 -10.31 -6.15
C THR A 73 -3.21 -9.63 -4.92
N VAL A 74 -2.46 -9.67 -3.82
CA VAL A 74 -2.72 -8.90 -2.60
C VAL A 74 -1.99 -7.57 -2.71
N VAL A 75 -2.73 -6.48 -2.74
CA VAL A 75 -2.19 -5.12 -2.74
C VAL A 75 -2.25 -4.60 -1.30
N TRP A 76 -1.09 -4.52 -0.66
CA TRP A 76 -0.94 -4.13 0.74
C TRP A 76 -0.67 -2.64 0.87
N ILE A 77 -1.47 -1.99 1.71
CA ILE A 77 -1.35 -0.59 2.09
C ILE A 77 -0.93 -0.55 3.56
N HIS A 78 0.25 -0.03 3.83
CA HIS A 78 0.81 -0.04 5.19
C HIS A 78 0.13 0.95 6.14
N GLY A 79 0.18 0.67 7.43
CA GLY A 79 -0.23 1.57 8.50
C GLY A 79 0.82 2.64 8.82
N GLY A 80 0.61 3.37 9.91
CA GLY A 80 1.51 4.41 10.40
C GLY A 80 0.84 5.75 10.62
N GLY A 81 -0.50 5.76 10.80
CA GLY A 81 -1.29 6.96 11.14
C GLY A 81 -1.24 8.06 10.09
N TRP A 82 -1.01 7.72 8.82
CA TRP A 82 -0.83 8.66 7.68
C TRP A 82 0.37 9.61 7.82
N VAL A 83 1.20 9.46 8.85
CA VAL A 83 2.37 10.34 9.13
C VAL A 83 3.69 9.57 9.10
N SER A 84 3.64 8.25 8.92
CA SER A 84 4.79 7.36 8.93
C SER A 84 4.48 6.04 8.24
N GLY A 85 5.42 5.13 8.26
CA GLY A 85 5.27 3.80 7.71
C GLY A 85 6.19 3.53 6.54
N SER A 86 6.17 2.31 6.07
CA SER A 86 6.94 1.89 4.89
C SER A 86 6.33 0.65 4.28
N LYS A 87 6.37 0.55 2.97
CA LYS A 87 6.02 -0.65 2.23
C LYS A 87 6.81 -1.89 2.66
N GLU A 88 7.90 -1.72 3.38
CA GLU A 88 8.77 -2.81 3.84
C GLU A 88 8.35 -3.39 5.20
N HIS A 89 7.48 -2.73 5.96
CA HIS A 89 7.22 -3.06 7.37
C HIS A 89 6.73 -4.49 7.61
N ALA A 90 6.06 -5.11 6.66
CA ALA A 90 5.59 -6.49 6.75
C ALA A 90 6.25 -7.42 5.72
N ARG A 91 7.45 -7.08 5.21
CA ARG A 91 8.11 -7.82 4.12
C ARG A 91 8.29 -9.32 4.40
N GLY A 92 8.57 -9.71 5.64
CA GLY A 92 8.65 -11.12 6.02
C GLY A 92 7.32 -11.84 5.81
N TYR A 93 6.21 -11.20 6.18
CA TYR A 93 4.86 -11.72 5.94
C TYR A 93 4.52 -11.75 4.44
N PHE A 94 4.92 -10.75 3.68
CA PHE A 94 4.72 -10.74 2.22
C PHE A 94 5.43 -11.90 1.53
N LYS A 95 6.64 -12.23 1.97
CA LYS A 95 7.36 -13.41 1.49
C LYS A 95 6.66 -14.72 1.84
N LEU A 96 6.05 -14.82 3.04
CA LEU A 96 5.23 -15.98 3.39
C LEU A 96 4.04 -16.15 2.45
N LEU A 97 3.31 -15.06 2.18
CA LEU A 97 2.19 -15.08 1.22
C LEU A 97 2.65 -15.44 -0.19
N ALA A 98 3.75 -14.86 -0.64
CA ALA A 98 4.33 -15.18 -1.95
C ALA A 98 4.71 -16.66 -2.07
N ASN A 99 5.30 -17.23 -1.02
CA ASN A 99 5.63 -18.66 -0.97
C ASN A 99 4.38 -19.57 -1.00
N GLN A 100 3.20 -19.04 -0.65
CA GLN A 100 1.91 -19.73 -0.77
C GLN A 100 1.21 -19.53 -2.12
N GLY A 101 1.87 -18.89 -3.07
CA GLY A 101 1.36 -18.75 -4.43
C GLY A 101 0.54 -17.48 -4.70
N PHE A 102 0.75 -16.41 -3.93
CA PHE A 102 0.18 -15.10 -4.21
C PHE A 102 1.23 -14.15 -4.79
N ASN A 103 0.82 -13.24 -5.64
CA ASN A 103 1.55 -11.99 -5.79
C ASN A 103 1.21 -11.09 -4.62
N VAL A 104 2.21 -10.43 -4.04
CA VAL A 104 1.98 -9.39 -3.03
C VAL A 104 2.63 -8.12 -3.50
N VAL A 105 1.87 -7.04 -3.56
CA VAL A 105 2.33 -5.72 -3.95
C VAL A 105 2.19 -4.79 -2.76
N SER A 106 3.29 -4.32 -2.21
CA SER A 106 3.27 -3.37 -1.12
C SER A 106 3.47 -1.95 -1.65
N VAL A 107 2.53 -1.06 -1.31
CA VAL A 107 2.46 0.29 -1.86
C VAL A 107 3.06 1.30 -0.89
N GLN A 108 4.00 2.13 -1.38
CA GLN A 108 4.44 3.33 -0.68
C GLN A 108 3.55 4.51 -1.08
N TYR A 109 3.09 5.26 -0.10
CA TYR A 109 2.34 6.49 -0.29
C TYR A 109 2.95 7.63 0.54
N GLN A 110 2.64 8.87 0.19
CA GLN A 110 3.14 10.07 0.89
C GLN A 110 2.36 10.35 2.17
N PHE A 111 2.99 11.04 3.10
CA PHE A 111 2.50 11.28 4.46
C PHE A 111 2.07 12.72 4.70
N ALA A 112 1.22 12.90 5.68
CA ALA A 112 0.95 14.22 6.21
C ALA A 112 2.17 14.74 7.02
N PRO A 113 2.41 16.04 7.05
CA PRO A 113 1.55 17.12 6.55
C PRO A 113 1.72 17.45 5.06
N GLU A 114 2.75 16.92 4.38
CA GLU A 114 3.08 17.24 2.97
C GLU A 114 1.99 16.74 2.02
N ALA A 115 1.42 15.57 2.31
CA ALA A 115 0.31 14.97 1.58
C ALA A 115 -0.87 14.72 2.52
N ILE A 116 -1.96 15.42 2.27
CA ILE A 116 -3.20 15.28 3.04
C ILE A 116 -4.27 14.55 2.23
N TYR A 117 -5.32 14.07 2.90
CA TYR A 117 -6.51 13.51 2.26
C TYR A 117 -7.04 14.45 1.15
N PRO A 118 -7.40 13.93 -0.05
CA PRO A 118 -7.48 12.53 -0.43
C PRO A 118 -6.23 11.97 -1.15
N THR A 119 -5.06 12.59 -1.03
CA THR A 119 -3.85 12.26 -1.79
C THR A 119 -3.49 10.76 -1.67
N GLN A 120 -3.56 10.17 -0.48
CA GLN A 120 -3.22 8.77 -0.27
C GLN A 120 -4.16 7.83 -1.06
N LEU A 121 -5.46 8.14 -1.12
CA LEU A 121 -6.42 7.39 -1.93
C LEU A 121 -6.10 7.46 -3.42
N GLN A 122 -5.73 8.66 -3.91
CA GLN A 122 -5.35 8.88 -5.30
C GLN A 122 -4.07 8.12 -5.64
N GLN A 123 -3.10 8.09 -4.74
CA GLN A 123 -1.86 7.37 -4.94
C GLN A 123 -2.06 5.86 -4.96
N VAL A 124 -2.93 5.32 -4.12
CA VAL A 124 -3.33 3.89 -4.17
C VAL A 124 -4.05 3.60 -5.50
N ASP A 125 -4.91 4.47 -5.97
CA ASP A 125 -5.56 4.32 -7.28
C ASP A 125 -4.54 4.30 -8.44
N HIS A 126 -3.54 5.19 -8.40
CA HIS A 126 -2.45 5.19 -9.38
C HIS A 126 -1.63 3.90 -9.34
N ALA A 127 -1.36 3.36 -8.14
CA ALA A 127 -0.68 2.07 -8.01
C ALA A 127 -1.53 0.93 -8.62
N LEU A 128 -2.83 0.90 -8.36
CA LEU A 128 -3.75 -0.09 -8.94
C LEU A 128 -3.82 0.02 -10.48
N ASN A 129 -3.85 1.25 -11.01
CA ASN A 129 -3.78 1.48 -12.45
C ASN A 129 -2.46 0.98 -13.05
N PHE A 130 -1.33 1.28 -12.39
CA PHE A 130 -0.02 0.77 -12.78
C PHE A 130 0.00 -0.75 -12.86
N LEU A 131 -0.57 -1.45 -11.86
CA LEU A 131 -0.63 -2.91 -11.84
C LEU A 131 -1.47 -3.48 -12.98
N GLN A 132 -2.57 -2.83 -13.37
CA GLN A 132 -3.35 -3.25 -14.55
C GLN A 132 -2.55 -3.11 -15.84
N LEU A 133 -1.89 -1.97 -16.04
CA LEU A 133 -1.12 -1.69 -17.25
C LEU A 133 0.10 -2.60 -17.41
N ASN A 134 0.67 -3.07 -16.31
CA ASN A 134 1.86 -3.92 -16.27
C ASN A 134 1.55 -5.37 -15.84
N ALA A 135 0.28 -5.77 -15.91
CA ALA A 135 -0.18 -7.06 -15.41
C ALA A 135 0.56 -8.25 -16.01
N ALA A 136 0.82 -8.23 -17.32
CA ALA A 136 1.56 -9.29 -18.00
C ALA A 136 3.02 -9.38 -17.54
N GLN A 137 3.68 -8.24 -17.34
CA GLN A 137 5.09 -8.17 -16.92
C GLN A 137 5.32 -8.78 -15.53
N TYR A 138 4.34 -8.64 -14.63
CA TYR A 138 4.45 -9.10 -13.24
C TYR A 138 3.52 -10.28 -12.93
N HIS A 139 3.05 -11.02 -13.95
CA HIS A 139 2.17 -12.19 -13.79
C HIS A 139 0.95 -11.91 -12.88
N ILE A 140 0.42 -10.68 -12.92
CA ILE A 140 -0.74 -10.25 -12.15
C ILE A 140 -2.02 -10.63 -12.87
N ASN A 141 -2.98 -11.22 -12.17
CA ASN A 141 -4.34 -11.32 -12.67
C ASN A 141 -5.14 -10.07 -12.26
N PRO A 142 -5.37 -9.11 -13.18
CA PRO A 142 -6.06 -7.87 -12.84
C PRO A 142 -7.54 -8.06 -12.47
N ASN A 143 -8.09 -9.28 -12.65
CA ASN A 143 -9.43 -9.65 -12.26
C ASN A 143 -9.49 -10.37 -10.90
N GLN A 144 -8.36 -10.50 -10.19
CA GLN A 144 -8.26 -11.16 -8.90
C GLN A 144 -7.39 -10.32 -7.94
N LEU A 145 -7.82 -9.10 -7.68
CA LEU A 145 -7.15 -8.19 -6.75
C LEU A 145 -7.81 -8.27 -5.36
N TYR A 146 -6.98 -8.27 -4.34
CA TYR A 146 -7.39 -8.17 -2.94
C TYR A 146 -6.70 -6.94 -2.35
N LEU A 147 -7.44 -6.00 -1.77
CA LEU A 147 -6.84 -4.91 -1.02
C LEU A 147 -6.65 -5.36 0.42
N ALA A 148 -5.47 -5.10 0.94
CA ALA A 148 -5.10 -5.42 2.31
C ALA A 148 -4.43 -4.22 2.98
N GLY A 149 -4.48 -4.18 4.30
CA GLY A 149 -3.77 -3.14 5.03
C GLY A 149 -3.97 -3.25 6.52
N ASP A 150 -3.11 -2.57 7.25
CA ASP A 150 -3.18 -2.46 8.70
C ASP A 150 -3.44 -1.01 9.14
N SER A 151 -4.21 -0.79 10.19
CA SER A 151 -4.45 0.53 10.79
C SER A 151 -4.87 1.59 9.75
N ALA A 152 -4.05 2.64 9.54
CA ALA A 152 -4.31 3.67 8.52
C ALA A 152 -4.43 3.09 7.12
N GLY A 153 -3.64 2.04 6.78
CA GLY A 153 -3.73 1.35 5.51
C GLY A 153 -5.04 0.59 5.34
N ALA A 154 -5.53 -0.04 6.40
CA ALA A 154 -6.86 -0.69 6.42
C ALA A 154 -7.98 0.33 6.17
N ASN A 155 -7.87 1.53 6.77
CA ASN A 155 -8.81 2.62 6.53
C ASN A 155 -8.79 3.06 5.06
N ILE A 156 -7.61 3.25 4.45
CA ILE A 156 -7.46 3.62 3.04
C ILE A 156 -8.07 2.52 2.14
N ALA A 157 -7.77 1.25 2.41
CA ALA A 157 -8.31 0.11 1.65
C ALA A 157 -9.84 0.05 1.71
N SER A 158 -10.42 0.21 2.90
CA SER A 158 -11.87 0.21 3.11
C SER A 158 -12.54 1.39 2.39
N HIS A 159 -11.94 2.57 2.49
CA HIS A 159 -12.46 3.78 1.83
C HIS A 159 -12.40 3.64 0.32
N TYR A 160 -11.29 3.14 -0.23
CA TYR A 160 -11.17 2.88 -1.67
C TYR A 160 -12.24 1.89 -2.15
N ALA A 161 -12.44 0.81 -1.41
CA ALA A 161 -13.46 -0.19 -1.75
C ALA A 161 -14.89 0.40 -1.69
N ALA A 162 -15.17 1.29 -0.74
CA ALA A 162 -16.45 1.99 -0.66
C ALA A 162 -16.67 2.91 -1.88
N LEU A 163 -15.66 3.66 -2.29
CA LEU A 163 -15.70 4.47 -3.51
C LEU A 163 -15.87 3.62 -4.77
N LEU A 164 -15.17 2.48 -4.84
CA LEU A 164 -15.23 1.57 -5.97
C LEU A 164 -16.62 0.93 -6.14
N THR A 165 -17.28 0.57 -5.05
CA THR A 165 -18.53 -0.20 -5.06
C THR A 165 -19.79 0.65 -4.93
N ASN A 166 -19.66 1.94 -4.60
CA ASN A 166 -20.77 2.88 -4.47
C ASN A 166 -20.59 4.10 -5.41
N PRO A 167 -21.20 4.07 -6.61
CA PRO A 167 -21.07 5.15 -7.58
C PRO A 167 -21.55 6.52 -7.07
N THR A 168 -22.60 6.56 -6.23
CA THR A 168 -23.10 7.80 -5.64
C THR A 168 -22.07 8.41 -4.70
N PHE A 169 -21.42 7.59 -3.89
CA PHE A 169 -20.36 8.05 -2.99
C PHE A 169 -19.13 8.52 -3.78
N ALA A 170 -18.72 7.80 -4.81
CA ALA A 170 -17.61 8.18 -5.68
C ALA A 170 -17.88 9.53 -6.36
N GLN A 171 -19.09 9.74 -6.88
CA GLN A 171 -19.49 11.00 -7.50
C GLN A 171 -19.50 12.15 -6.49
N ALA A 172 -20.05 11.96 -5.29
CA ALA A 172 -20.07 12.97 -4.24
C ALA A 172 -18.65 13.33 -3.77
N SER A 173 -17.71 12.39 -3.82
CA SER A 173 -16.31 12.58 -3.48
C SER A 173 -15.45 13.08 -4.65
N ASN A 174 -16.03 13.30 -5.82
CA ASN A 174 -15.32 13.62 -7.07
C ASN A 174 -14.14 12.65 -7.31
N PHE A 175 -14.35 11.36 -7.05
CA PHE A 175 -13.35 10.31 -7.22
C PHE A 175 -13.79 9.32 -8.29
N LYS A 176 -12.87 8.98 -9.20
CA LYS A 176 -13.12 8.01 -10.27
C LYS A 176 -12.10 6.88 -10.15
N PRO A 177 -12.47 5.72 -9.58
CA PRO A 177 -11.58 4.58 -9.47
C PRO A 177 -11.07 4.13 -10.85
N SER A 178 -9.79 3.76 -10.92
CA SER A 178 -9.15 3.26 -12.15
C SER A 178 -9.48 1.80 -12.45
N ILE A 179 -9.84 1.02 -11.41
CA ILE A 179 -10.28 -0.37 -11.54
C ILE A 179 -11.80 -0.49 -11.52
N GLN A 180 -12.32 -1.65 -11.93
CA GLN A 180 -13.76 -1.95 -11.89
C GLN A 180 -14.10 -2.76 -10.65
N PRO A 181 -15.34 -2.67 -10.10
CA PRO A 181 -15.76 -3.43 -8.91
C PRO A 181 -15.52 -4.94 -9.02
N LYS A 182 -15.73 -5.53 -10.19
CA LYS A 182 -15.53 -6.96 -10.45
C LYS A 182 -14.08 -7.44 -10.31
N GLN A 183 -13.11 -6.52 -10.35
CA GLN A 183 -11.68 -6.83 -10.24
C GLN A 183 -11.26 -7.02 -8.77
N LEU A 184 -11.91 -6.34 -7.85
CA LEU A 184 -11.70 -6.47 -6.41
C LEU A 184 -12.48 -7.67 -5.87
N LYS A 185 -11.78 -8.66 -5.30
CA LYS A 185 -12.38 -9.90 -4.78
C LYS A 185 -12.57 -9.90 -3.27
N GLY A 186 -11.86 -9.03 -2.56
CA GLY A 186 -12.01 -8.95 -1.12
C GLY A 186 -11.10 -7.93 -0.46
N LEU A 187 -11.35 -7.74 0.84
CA LEU A 187 -10.54 -6.91 1.73
C LEU A 187 -9.96 -7.78 2.85
N ILE A 188 -8.75 -7.46 3.28
CA ILE A 188 -8.04 -8.04 4.43
C ILE A 188 -7.61 -6.86 5.31
N LEU A 189 -8.28 -6.67 6.45
CA LEU A 189 -8.16 -5.47 7.28
C LEU A 189 -7.75 -5.82 8.71
#